data_f43ce0d350e3c71dd4df7b532be385d8
#
_entry.id   f43ce0d350e3c71dd4df7b532be385d8
#
_cell.length_a   1.000
_cell.length_b   1.000
_cell.length_c   1.000
_cell.angle_alpha   90.00
_cell.angle_beta   90.00
_cell.angle_gamma   90.00
#
_symmetry.space_group_name_H-M   'P 1'
#
loop_
_entity.id
_entity.type
_entity.pdbx_description
1 polymer ?
#
loop_
_entity_poly.entity_id
_entity_poly.type
_entity_poly.pdbx_seq_one_letter_code
_entity_poly.pdbx_strand_id
1 'polypeptide(L)'
;MKNIFKGLESSNIHFSQSDGIKVRSIKCGYCENTIAPNDGFNIVYIADNAPSHYGRCLATVYKCPLCGCPTIFYTETKETIPGELWGRTIKNLPDGIAKLYDECRTCYANQCYTASQMIARTLLMHIAVEQGSVEGLSFAKYVNYLEEHNFIPPNGKKWVDYIRKTGNVANHEIVIKEKEETKKVI
;
A
#
# COMPACT_ATOMS: atom_id res chain seq x y z
N MET A 1 -9.63 2.10 -4.73
CA MET A 1 -9.25 1.53 -6.07
C MET A 1 -10.30 1.94 -7.09
N LYS A 2 -9.92 2.63 -8.17
CA LYS A 2 -10.84 2.87 -9.29
C LYS A 2 -10.99 1.58 -10.08
N ASN A 3 -12.23 1.11 -10.25
CA ASN A 3 -12.49 -0.04 -11.11
C ASN A 3 -12.38 0.40 -12.58
N ILE A 4 -11.21 0.21 -13.20
CA ILE A 4 -10.95 0.56 -14.60
C ILE A 4 -11.72 -0.32 -15.60
N PHE A 5 -12.31 -1.42 -15.14
CA PHE A 5 -13.14 -2.31 -15.94
C PHE A 5 -14.63 -1.94 -15.86
N LYS A 6 -15.00 -0.94 -15.03
CA LYS A 6 -16.40 -0.51 -14.87
C LYS A 6 -16.95 0.03 -16.19
N GLY A 7 -18.06 -0.52 -16.63
CA GLY A 7 -18.73 -0.14 -17.87
C GLY A 7 -18.18 -0.79 -19.14
N LEU A 8 -17.19 -1.69 -19.02
CA LEU A 8 -16.72 -2.51 -20.13
C LEU A 8 -17.45 -3.85 -20.14
N GLU A 9 -17.79 -4.35 -21.32
CA GLU A 9 -18.35 -5.69 -21.47
C GLU A 9 -17.25 -6.73 -21.27
N SER A 10 -17.51 -7.74 -20.43
CA SER A 10 -16.52 -8.77 -20.09
C SER A 10 -16.09 -9.61 -21.29
N SER A 11 -16.98 -9.81 -22.27
CA SER A 11 -16.72 -10.50 -23.55
C SER A 11 -15.61 -9.83 -24.36
N ASN A 12 -15.41 -8.53 -24.18
CA ASN A 12 -14.44 -7.70 -24.91
C ASN A 12 -13.12 -7.52 -24.17
N ILE A 13 -12.95 -8.18 -23.02
CA ILE A 13 -11.71 -8.16 -22.24
C ILE A 13 -10.95 -9.46 -22.48
N HIS A 14 -9.73 -9.35 -23.00
CA HIS A 14 -8.90 -10.49 -23.37
C HIS A 14 -7.53 -10.45 -22.72
N PHE A 15 -6.95 -11.63 -22.50
CA PHE A 15 -5.54 -11.78 -22.10
C PHE A 15 -4.70 -11.97 -23.37
N SER A 16 -3.67 -11.13 -23.53
CA SER A 16 -2.82 -11.17 -24.73
C SER A 16 -1.34 -11.26 -24.34
N GLN A 17 -0.62 -12.15 -25.02
CA GLN A 17 0.85 -12.21 -24.99
C GLN A 17 1.45 -11.80 -26.35
N SER A 18 0.64 -11.66 -27.39
CA SER A 18 1.07 -11.52 -28.80
C SER A 18 1.87 -10.25 -29.08
N ASP A 19 1.62 -9.17 -28.35
CA ASP A 19 2.25 -7.86 -28.63
C ASP A 19 3.49 -7.60 -27.77
N GLY A 20 3.92 -8.62 -27.00
CA GLY A 20 4.93 -8.46 -25.98
C GLY A 20 4.47 -7.55 -24.83
N ILE A 21 5.17 -7.60 -23.72
CA ILE A 21 4.91 -6.70 -22.61
C ILE A 21 5.88 -5.51 -22.64
N LYS A 22 5.36 -4.31 -22.38
CA LYS A 22 6.22 -3.14 -22.27
C LYS A 22 7.05 -3.25 -20.99
N VAL A 23 8.37 -3.38 -21.13
CA VAL A 23 9.30 -3.38 -19.99
C VAL A 23 9.21 -2.05 -19.24
N ARG A 24 9.08 -2.14 -17.91
CA ARG A 24 9.00 -1.00 -17.00
C ARG A 24 9.86 -1.25 -15.79
N SER A 25 10.52 -0.22 -15.29
CA SER A 25 11.15 -0.28 -13.97
C SER A 25 10.07 -0.11 -12.91
N ILE A 26 9.88 -1.13 -12.08
CA ILE A 26 8.91 -1.12 -10.96
C ILE A 26 9.58 -1.70 -9.71
N LYS A 27 9.09 -1.28 -8.54
CA LYS A 27 9.49 -1.90 -7.28
C LYS A 27 8.50 -3.02 -6.97
N CYS A 28 9.01 -4.23 -6.77
CA CYS A 28 8.17 -5.38 -6.46
C CYS A 28 7.58 -5.23 -5.06
N GLY A 29 6.25 -5.32 -4.94
CA GLY A 29 5.54 -5.22 -3.66
C GLY A 29 5.63 -6.46 -2.78
N TYR A 30 6.41 -7.47 -3.19
CA TYR A 30 6.65 -8.70 -2.41
C TYR A 30 8.10 -8.81 -1.94
N CYS A 31 9.07 -8.68 -2.84
CA CYS A 31 10.48 -8.83 -2.50
C CYS A 31 11.26 -7.51 -2.38
N GLU A 32 10.58 -6.39 -2.51
CA GLU A 32 11.12 -5.03 -2.38
C GLU A 32 12.25 -4.66 -3.36
N ASN A 33 12.58 -5.52 -4.30
CA ASN A 33 13.60 -5.24 -5.29
C ASN A 33 13.06 -4.38 -6.45
N THR A 34 13.90 -3.50 -6.97
CA THR A 34 13.62 -2.82 -8.23
C THR A 34 13.87 -3.80 -9.38
N ILE A 35 12.87 -4.01 -10.20
CA ILE A 35 12.85 -4.98 -11.28
C ILE A 35 12.44 -4.33 -12.60
N ALA A 36 12.85 -4.93 -13.71
CA ALA A 36 12.40 -4.60 -15.05
C ALA A 36 11.87 -5.89 -15.72
N PRO A 37 10.66 -6.34 -15.35
CA PRO A 37 10.13 -7.62 -15.80
C PRO A 37 9.82 -7.58 -17.30
N ASN A 38 10.12 -8.71 -17.96
CA ASN A 38 9.85 -8.96 -19.38
C ASN A 38 8.95 -10.19 -19.60
N ASP A 39 8.44 -10.78 -18.50
CA ASP A 39 7.52 -11.92 -18.50
C ASP A 39 6.17 -11.51 -17.90
N GLY A 40 5.08 -11.94 -18.54
CA GLY A 40 3.72 -11.61 -18.13
C GLY A 40 2.72 -11.58 -19.30
N PHE A 41 1.61 -10.88 -19.13
CA PHE A 41 0.59 -10.72 -20.16
C PHE A 41 -0.15 -9.40 -20.02
N ASN A 42 -0.71 -8.94 -21.15
CA ASN A 42 -1.56 -7.74 -21.20
C ASN A 42 -3.03 -8.13 -21.01
N ILE A 43 -3.79 -7.25 -20.34
CA ILE A 43 -5.23 -7.26 -20.30
C ILE A 43 -5.68 -6.18 -21.27
N VAL A 44 -6.32 -6.57 -22.36
CA VAL A 44 -6.73 -5.70 -23.47
C VAL A 44 -8.24 -5.67 -23.61
N TYR A 45 -8.77 -4.52 -23.97
CA TYR A 45 -10.15 -4.33 -24.38
C TYR A 45 -10.20 -4.19 -25.90
N ILE A 46 -11.02 -5.00 -26.56
CA ILE A 46 -11.26 -4.97 -27.99
C ILE A 46 -12.74 -4.63 -28.18
N ALA A 47 -13.04 -3.48 -28.77
CA ALA A 47 -14.42 -3.07 -29.03
C ALA A 47 -15.08 -3.95 -30.10
N ASP A 48 -16.40 -4.09 -30.04
CA ASP A 48 -17.15 -4.78 -31.07
C ASP A 48 -16.83 -4.21 -32.46
N ASN A 49 -16.63 -5.09 -33.43
CA ASN A 49 -16.27 -4.75 -34.82
C ASN A 49 -14.87 -4.10 -34.98
N ALA A 50 -14.02 -4.01 -33.91
CA ALA A 50 -12.64 -3.61 -34.09
C ALA A 50 -11.78 -4.81 -34.53
N PRO A 51 -10.79 -4.60 -35.44
CA PRO A 51 -9.81 -5.64 -35.72
C PRO A 51 -9.07 -6.06 -34.43
N SER A 52 -8.83 -7.35 -34.27
CA SER A 52 -8.24 -7.93 -33.05
C SER A 52 -6.89 -7.33 -32.60
N HIS A 53 -6.16 -6.70 -33.54
CA HIS A 53 -4.90 -6.02 -33.26
C HIS A 53 -5.03 -4.56 -32.77
N TYR A 54 -6.27 -4.01 -32.69
CA TYR A 54 -6.52 -2.67 -32.17
C TYR A 54 -7.01 -2.65 -30.72
N GLY A 55 -6.59 -3.62 -29.92
CA GLY A 55 -6.95 -3.67 -28.50
C GLY A 55 -6.31 -2.55 -27.68
N ARG A 56 -7.11 -1.89 -26.81
CA ARG A 56 -6.60 -0.95 -25.82
C ARG A 56 -6.06 -1.71 -24.61
N CYS A 57 -4.77 -1.61 -24.31
CA CYS A 57 -4.20 -2.21 -23.11
C CYS A 57 -4.74 -1.50 -21.86
N LEU A 58 -5.48 -2.21 -21.02
CA LEU A 58 -6.04 -1.75 -19.75
C LEU A 58 -5.05 -1.92 -18.61
N ALA A 59 -4.39 -3.08 -18.57
CA ALA A 59 -3.41 -3.42 -17.55
C ALA A 59 -2.38 -4.42 -18.09
N THR A 60 -1.25 -4.51 -17.43
CA THR A 60 -0.23 -5.55 -17.67
C THR A 60 0.02 -6.29 -16.37
N VAL A 61 -0.07 -7.62 -16.40
CA VAL A 61 0.35 -8.47 -15.29
C VAL A 61 1.79 -8.88 -15.53
N TYR A 62 2.67 -8.43 -14.66
CA TYR A 62 4.09 -8.76 -14.67
C TYR A 62 4.37 -9.90 -13.70
N LYS A 63 5.26 -10.80 -14.08
CA LYS A 63 5.87 -11.77 -13.18
C LYS A 63 7.23 -11.23 -12.70
N CYS A 64 7.41 -11.15 -11.40
CA CYS A 64 8.70 -10.75 -10.85
C CYS A 64 9.79 -11.78 -11.20
N PRO A 65 10.91 -11.39 -11.84
CA PRO A 65 11.96 -12.33 -12.19
C PRO A 65 12.73 -12.88 -10.98
N LEU A 66 12.61 -12.23 -9.80
CA LEU A 66 13.33 -12.63 -8.60
C LEU A 66 12.50 -13.51 -7.66
N CYS A 67 11.24 -13.16 -7.40
CA CYS A 67 10.39 -13.91 -6.47
C CYS A 67 9.23 -14.67 -7.13
N GLY A 68 9.02 -14.51 -8.44
CA GLY A 68 7.93 -15.14 -9.19
C GLY A 68 6.54 -14.54 -8.96
N CYS A 69 6.39 -13.63 -7.99
CA CYS A 69 5.08 -13.07 -7.64
C CYS A 69 4.54 -12.12 -8.71
N PRO A 70 3.19 -12.08 -8.92
CA PRO A 70 2.56 -11.24 -9.92
C PRO A 70 2.38 -9.81 -9.41
N THR A 71 2.56 -8.83 -10.30
CA THR A 71 2.23 -7.42 -10.07
C THR A 71 1.40 -6.90 -11.24
N ILE A 72 0.27 -6.28 -10.96
CA ILE A 72 -0.60 -5.68 -11.98
C ILE A 72 -0.26 -4.20 -12.12
N PHE A 73 0.09 -3.77 -13.33
CA PHE A 73 0.25 -2.37 -13.68
C PHE A 73 -0.98 -1.90 -14.44
N TYR A 74 -1.66 -0.88 -13.94
CA TYR A 74 -2.84 -0.28 -14.58
C TYR A 74 -2.43 0.85 -15.52
N THR A 75 -2.81 0.73 -16.80
CA THR A 75 -2.36 1.67 -17.85
C THR A 75 -2.91 3.07 -17.67
N GLU A 76 -4.15 3.22 -17.17
CA GLU A 76 -4.79 4.51 -16.97
C GLU A 76 -4.23 5.26 -15.76
N THR A 77 -4.23 4.62 -14.59
CA THR A 77 -3.82 5.24 -13.32
C THR A 77 -2.30 5.28 -13.14
N LYS A 78 -1.55 4.49 -13.93
CA LYS A 78 -0.09 4.29 -13.79
C LYS A 78 0.33 3.67 -12.46
N GLU A 79 -0.60 3.03 -11.77
CA GLU A 79 -0.37 2.40 -10.48
C GLU A 79 -0.07 0.91 -10.63
N THR A 80 0.62 0.35 -9.64
CA THR A 80 0.87 -1.08 -9.49
C THR A 80 0.14 -1.63 -8.27
N ILE A 81 -0.33 -2.88 -8.36
CA ILE A 81 -0.92 -3.62 -7.24
C ILE A 81 -0.34 -5.05 -7.22
N PRO A 82 0.24 -5.50 -6.11
CA PRO A 82 0.64 -4.63 -5.02
C PRO A 82 1.67 -3.59 -5.47
N GLY A 83 1.58 -2.39 -4.87
CA GLY A 83 2.56 -1.34 -5.04
C GLY A 83 3.79 -1.55 -4.15
N GLU A 84 4.63 -0.53 -4.05
CA GLU A 84 5.78 -0.54 -3.14
C GLU A 84 5.32 -0.71 -1.69
N LEU A 85 5.97 -1.59 -0.94
CA LEU A 85 5.84 -1.66 0.52
C LEU A 85 6.47 -0.40 1.13
N TRP A 86 5.63 0.51 1.60
CA TRP A 86 6.10 1.76 2.20
C TRP A 86 6.66 1.52 3.61
N GLY A 87 7.63 2.33 4.02
CA GLY A 87 8.39 2.11 5.24
C GLY A 87 9.63 1.23 5.01
N ARG A 88 10.47 1.13 6.04
CA ARG A 88 11.70 0.33 5.98
C ARG A 88 11.45 -1.06 6.56
N THR A 89 12.10 -2.07 6.02
CA THR A 89 12.17 -3.37 6.69
C THR A 89 12.98 -3.22 7.98
N ILE A 90 12.36 -3.56 9.12
CA ILE A 90 12.98 -3.47 10.44
C ILE A 90 13.31 -4.90 10.91
N LYS A 91 14.56 -5.12 11.28
CA LYS A 91 15.02 -6.42 11.79
C LYS A 91 14.86 -6.51 13.31
N ASN A 92 14.77 -7.72 13.82
CA ASN A 92 14.73 -8.03 15.25
C ASN A 92 13.55 -7.40 16.02
N LEU A 93 12.43 -7.18 15.36
CA LEU A 93 11.19 -6.86 16.04
C LEU A 93 10.61 -8.11 16.73
N PRO A 94 9.92 -7.95 17.88
CA PRO A 94 9.09 -9.03 18.42
C PRO A 94 8.08 -9.53 17.39
N ASP A 95 7.82 -10.83 17.35
CA ASP A 95 7.01 -11.48 16.30
C ASP A 95 5.65 -10.83 16.09
N GLY A 96 4.95 -10.45 17.15
CA GLY A 96 3.64 -9.80 17.05
C GLY A 96 3.71 -8.43 16.36
N ILE A 97 4.72 -7.62 16.75
CA ILE A 97 4.94 -6.29 16.15
C ILE A 97 5.40 -6.43 14.71
N ALA A 98 6.30 -7.38 14.41
CA ALA A 98 6.77 -7.62 13.05
C ALA A 98 5.61 -7.97 12.11
N LYS A 99 4.76 -8.93 12.48
CA LYS A 99 3.59 -9.34 11.70
C LYS A 99 2.61 -8.19 11.45
N LEU A 100 2.30 -7.44 12.49
CA LEU A 100 1.36 -6.32 12.39
C LEU A 100 1.94 -5.16 11.56
N TYR A 101 3.24 -4.92 11.64
CA TYR A 101 3.92 -3.93 10.81
C TYR A 101 3.94 -4.34 9.32
N ASP A 102 4.19 -5.62 9.02
CA ASP A 102 4.15 -6.14 7.66
C ASP A 102 2.72 -6.10 7.09
N GLU A 103 1.70 -6.37 7.93
CA GLU A 103 0.29 -6.20 7.53
C GLU A 103 -0.03 -4.74 7.21
N CYS A 104 0.45 -3.80 8.02
CA CYS A 104 0.31 -2.36 7.78
C CYS A 104 0.88 -1.96 6.41
N ARG A 105 2.11 -2.40 6.09
CA ARG A 105 2.78 -2.15 4.82
C ARG A 105 2.06 -2.82 3.64
N THR A 106 1.57 -4.03 3.84
CA THR A 106 0.81 -4.79 2.84
C THR A 106 -0.52 -4.10 2.53
N CYS A 107 -1.23 -3.62 3.54
CA CYS A 107 -2.44 -2.81 3.34
C CYS A 107 -2.15 -1.56 2.50
N TYR A 108 -1.06 -0.87 2.79
CA TYR A 108 -0.63 0.30 2.00
C TYR A 108 -0.35 -0.07 0.54
N ALA A 109 0.43 -1.12 0.28
CA ALA A 109 0.78 -1.59 -1.06
C ALA A 109 -0.45 -2.01 -1.89
N ASN A 110 -1.51 -2.48 -1.21
CA ASN A 110 -2.78 -2.84 -1.83
C ASN A 110 -3.83 -1.72 -1.81
N GLN A 111 -3.42 -0.47 -1.56
CA GLN A 111 -4.27 0.73 -1.57
C GLN A 111 -5.37 0.73 -0.48
N CYS A 112 -5.23 -0.09 0.56
CA CYS A 112 -6.10 -0.11 1.73
C CYS A 112 -5.62 0.92 2.78
N TYR A 113 -5.57 2.19 2.40
CA TYR A 113 -4.91 3.25 3.16
C TYR A 113 -5.53 3.49 4.54
N THR A 114 -6.86 3.45 4.64
CA THR A 114 -7.55 3.59 5.93
C THR A 114 -7.18 2.46 6.89
N ALA A 115 -7.20 1.21 6.43
CA ALA A 115 -6.79 0.05 7.23
C ALA A 115 -5.32 0.16 7.66
N SER A 116 -4.43 0.52 6.73
CA SER A 116 -3.01 0.74 7.01
C SER A 116 -2.79 1.78 8.12
N GLN A 117 -3.51 2.92 8.10
CA GLN A 117 -3.42 3.91 9.19
C GLN A 117 -3.98 3.39 10.52
N MET A 118 -5.06 2.62 10.51
CA MET A 118 -5.61 2.03 11.73
C MET A 118 -4.61 1.07 12.36
N ILE A 119 -3.96 0.23 11.57
CA ILE A 119 -2.92 -0.70 12.03
C ILE A 119 -1.71 0.06 12.58
N ALA A 120 -1.23 1.09 11.90
CA ALA A 120 -0.11 1.93 12.38
C ALA A 120 -0.41 2.57 13.74
N ARG A 121 -1.65 3.02 13.96
CA ARG A 121 -2.08 3.55 15.27
C ARG A 121 -2.08 2.46 16.34
N THR A 122 -2.58 1.27 16.03
CA THR A 122 -2.58 0.13 16.96
C THR A 122 -1.15 -0.24 17.35
N LEU A 123 -0.21 -0.24 16.41
CA LEU A 123 1.21 -0.46 16.68
C LEU A 123 1.78 0.56 17.67
N LEU A 124 1.52 1.85 17.46
CA LEU A 124 2.00 2.90 18.36
C LEU A 124 1.44 2.76 19.77
N MET A 125 0.17 2.42 19.91
CA MET A 125 -0.48 2.17 21.21
C MET A 125 0.17 0.99 21.92
N HIS A 126 0.39 -0.10 21.19
CA HIS A 126 1.03 -1.30 21.74
C HIS A 126 2.46 -1.04 22.17
N ILE A 127 3.25 -0.36 21.34
CA ILE A 127 4.62 0.05 21.70
C ILE A 127 4.62 0.92 22.96
N ALA A 128 3.68 1.86 23.11
CA ALA A 128 3.60 2.70 24.31
C ALA A 128 3.36 1.85 25.57
N VAL A 129 2.47 0.87 25.50
CA VAL A 129 2.19 -0.05 26.62
C VAL A 129 3.41 -0.91 26.94
N GLU A 130 4.09 -1.48 25.95
CA GLU A 130 5.33 -2.23 26.16
C GLU A 130 6.47 -1.38 26.77
N GLN A 131 6.46 -0.07 26.50
CA GLN A 131 7.41 0.87 27.10
C GLN A 131 6.95 1.38 28.48
N GLY A 132 5.89 0.82 29.05
CA GLY A 132 5.43 1.09 30.42
C GLY A 132 4.29 2.08 30.57
N SER A 133 3.62 2.46 29.47
CA SER A 133 2.38 3.25 29.56
C SER A 133 1.24 2.42 30.14
N VAL A 134 0.32 3.07 30.84
CA VAL A 134 -0.90 2.44 31.36
C VAL A 134 -1.82 2.05 30.19
N GLU A 135 -2.45 0.88 30.30
CA GLU A 135 -3.44 0.42 29.33
C GLU A 135 -4.74 1.25 29.38
N GLY A 136 -5.53 1.22 28.30
CA GLY A 136 -6.84 1.86 28.22
C GLY A 136 -6.82 3.38 28.00
N LEU A 137 -5.68 3.95 27.68
CA LEU A 137 -5.56 5.37 27.38
C LEU A 137 -6.09 5.70 25.98
N SER A 138 -6.42 6.97 25.75
CA SER A 138 -6.70 7.45 24.39
C SER A 138 -5.42 7.45 23.56
N PHE A 139 -5.56 7.34 22.24
CA PHE A 139 -4.42 7.36 21.30
C PHE A 139 -3.51 8.58 21.51
N ALA A 140 -4.11 9.77 21.70
CA ALA A 140 -3.34 10.99 21.95
C ALA A 140 -2.48 10.90 23.22
N LYS A 141 -2.98 10.24 24.27
CA LYS A 141 -2.23 10.05 25.52
C LYS A 141 -1.07 9.08 25.34
N TYR A 142 -1.24 8.00 24.53
CA TYR A 142 -0.13 7.12 24.21
C TYR A 142 0.97 7.83 23.42
N VAL A 143 0.60 8.64 22.44
CA VAL A 143 1.57 9.43 21.66
C VAL A 143 2.30 10.44 22.53
N ASN A 144 1.59 11.12 23.46
CA ASN A 144 2.20 12.02 24.46
C ASN A 144 3.20 11.26 25.34
N TYR A 145 2.80 10.08 25.84
CA TYR A 145 3.69 9.25 26.65
C TYR A 145 5.00 8.93 25.93
N LEU A 146 4.92 8.50 24.67
CA LEU A 146 6.11 8.20 23.86
C LEU A 146 7.00 9.43 23.64
N GLU A 147 6.41 10.61 23.49
CA GLU A 147 7.15 11.87 23.36
C GLU A 147 7.83 12.27 24.67
N GLU A 148 7.11 12.26 25.79
CA GLU A 148 7.59 12.67 27.11
C GLU A 148 8.73 11.76 27.61
N HIS A 149 8.72 10.48 27.24
CA HIS A 149 9.73 9.52 27.62
C HIS A 149 10.86 9.36 26.59
N ASN A 150 10.94 10.27 25.60
CA ASN A 150 11.99 10.31 24.57
C ASN A 150 12.05 9.07 23.66
N PHE A 151 10.96 8.32 23.50
CA PHE A 151 10.87 7.24 22.52
C PHE A 151 10.67 7.78 21.08
N ILE A 152 10.32 9.05 20.96
CA ILE A 152 10.23 9.76 19.69
C ILE A 152 11.46 10.67 19.54
N PRO A 153 12.20 10.57 18.42
CA PRO A 153 13.38 11.38 18.23
C PRO A 153 13.06 12.89 18.19
N PRO A 154 14.00 13.77 18.56
CA PRO A 154 13.75 15.23 18.66
C PRO A 154 13.22 15.88 17.39
N ASN A 155 13.55 15.34 16.22
CA ASN A 155 13.05 15.80 14.92
C ASN A 155 11.67 15.22 14.55
N GLY A 156 11.12 14.34 15.39
CA GLY A 156 9.83 13.65 15.16
C GLY A 156 8.60 14.49 15.54
N LYS A 157 8.76 15.68 16.15
CA LYS A 157 7.64 16.49 16.65
C LYS A 157 6.57 16.79 15.58
N LYS A 158 6.98 17.14 14.37
CA LYS A 158 6.03 17.39 13.25
C LYS A 158 5.23 16.15 12.88
N TRP A 159 5.86 14.99 12.93
CA TRP A 159 5.23 13.69 12.69
C TRP A 159 4.23 13.36 13.82
N VAL A 160 4.59 13.57 15.06
CA VAL A 160 3.72 13.39 16.22
C VAL A 160 2.48 14.27 16.14
N ASP A 161 2.65 15.57 15.85
CA ASP A 161 1.54 16.51 15.70
C ASP A 161 0.60 16.12 14.56
N TYR A 162 1.16 15.62 13.46
CA TYR A 162 0.37 15.11 12.34
C TYR A 162 -0.47 13.89 12.76
N ILE A 163 0.13 12.92 13.45
CA ILE A 163 -0.56 11.72 13.94
C ILE A 163 -1.65 12.07 14.95
N ARG A 164 -1.40 13.00 15.87
CA ARG A 164 -2.42 13.47 16.82
C ARG A 164 -3.64 14.06 16.11
N LYS A 165 -3.41 14.95 15.15
CA LYS A 165 -4.49 15.60 14.38
C LYS A 165 -5.31 14.60 13.59
N THR A 166 -4.65 13.70 12.87
CA THR A 166 -5.33 12.69 12.05
C THR A 166 -6.01 11.61 12.89
N GLY A 167 -5.50 11.37 14.10
CA GLY A 167 -6.02 10.37 15.04
C GLY A 167 -7.33 10.75 15.71
N ASN A 168 -7.55 12.01 16.02
CA ASN A 168 -8.75 12.46 16.74
C ASN A 168 -10.01 12.53 15.86
N VAL A 169 -9.88 12.74 14.57
CA VAL A 169 -11.01 12.85 13.63
C VAL A 169 -11.69 11.50 13.35
N ALA A 170 -10.99 10.40 13.55
CA ALA A 170 -11.45 9.06 13.13
C ALA A 170 -12.43 8.37 14.10
N ASN A 171 -12.75 8.94 15.27
CA ASN A 171 -13.55 8.23 16.27
C ASN A 171 -15.07 8.34 16.07
N HIS A 172 -15.57 9.29 15.27
CA HIS A 172 -17.00 9.53 15.09
C HIS A 172 -17.44 9.78 13.64
N GLU A 173 -16.51 9.89 12.70
CA GLU A 173 -16.82 10.12 11.29
C GLU A 173 -16.12 9.07 10.41
N ILE A 174 -16.79 8.62 9.35
CA ILE A 174 -16.18 7.76 8.34
C ILE A 174 -15.25 8.64 7.50
N VAL A 175 -13.96 8.65 7.85
CA VAL A 175 -12.91 9.38 7.11
C VAL A 175 -12.10 8.38 6.29
N ILE A 176 -12.29 8.42 4.96
CA ILE A 176 -11.47 7.66 4.03
C ILE A 176 -10.11 8.32 3.92
N LYS A 177 -9.05 7.54 4.08
CA LYS A 177 -7.67 8.03 4.02
C LYS A 177 -7.07 7.86 2.64
N GLU A 178 -6.27 8.85 2.26
CA GLU A 178 -5.60 8.89 0.97
C GLU A 178 -4.13 8.44 1.08
N LYS A 179 -3.54 8.12 -0.07
CA LYS A 179 -2.17 7.59 -0.19
C LYS A 179 -1.13 8.47 0.50
N GLU A 180 -1.12 9.77 0.18
CA GLU A 180 -0.11 10.70 0.70
C GLU A 180 -0.27 11.01 2.19
N GLU A 181 -1.49 10.94 2.71
CA GLU A 181 -1.74 11.03 4.15
C GLU A 181 -1.20 9.81 4.89
N THR A 182 -1.42 8.62 4.33
CA THR A 182 -1.00 7.35 4.94
C THR A 182 0.51 7.20 4.95
N LYS A 183 1.20 7.64 3.89
CA LYS A 183 2.67 7.70 3.84
C LYS A 183 3.31 8.44 5.02
N LYS A 184 2.64 9.46 5.54
CA LYS A 184 3.17 10.27 6.64
C LYS A 184 3.02 9.60 8.01
N VAL A 185 2.23 8.53 8.09
CA VAL A 185 1.94 7.82 9.36
C VAL A 185 2.79 6.56 9.50
N ILE A 186 3.09 5.88 8.41
CA ILE A 186 3.94 4.67 8.34
C ILE A 186 5.41 5.08 8.24
#